data_806759ef5a93165c6c20f2568e8d9454
#
_entry.id   806759ef5a93165c6c20f2568e8d9454
#
_cell.length_a   1.000
_cell.length_b   1.000
_cell.length_c   1.000
_cell.angle_alpha   90.00
_cell.angle_beta   90.00
_cell.angle_gamma   90.00
#
_symmetry.space_group_name_H-M   'P 1'
#
loop_
_entity.id
_entity.type
_entity.pdbx_description
1 polymer ?
#
loop_
_entity_poly.entity_id
_entity_poly.type
_entity_poly.pdbx_seq_one_letter_code
_entity_poly.pdbx_strand_id
1 'polypeptide(L)'
;MATYDIRPLQLRILDILMAVDKVCKEHNLRYYIIAGTLLGAVRHKGFIPWDDDLDIGMPRADYDLLMAHAAEWLPAPFEAVCFENDTTYPLPFAKIQDGSTTLIERMHLKYLGGIYLDVFPLDGMPDSKLAQRLHFMKYFFYKKILYFIYRDPYRHGKGMSSWIPLLCRKFFTLKGVQETMRRMMKSYD
;
A
#
# COMPACT_ATOMS: atom_id res chain seq x y z
N MET A 1 -17.59 -19.13 -21.07
CA MET A 1 -16.60 -18.33 -20.33
C MET A 1 -16.26 -19.09 -19.08
N ALA A 2 -14.99 -19.41 -18.84
CA ALA A 2 -14.60 -20.02 -17.57
C ALA A 2 -14.83 -18.96 -16.46
N THR A 3 -15.72 -19.26 -15.53
CA THR A 3 -15.90 -18.45 -14.33
C THR A 3 -14.68 -18.71 -13.46
N TYR A 4 -13.81 -17.70 -13.35
CA TYR A 4 -12.67 -17.77 -12.43
C TYR A 4 -13.21 -17.76 -11.00
N ASP A 5 -12.92 -18.81 -10.24
CA ASP A 5 -13.25 -18.86 -8.82
C ASP A 5 -12.20 -18.08 -8.03
N ILE A 6 -12.60 -16.93 -7.49
CA ILE A 6 -11.73 -16.06 -6.70
C ILE A 6 -11.59 -16.52 -5.24
N ARG A 7 -12.42 -17.47 -4.80
CA ARG A 7 -12.48 -17.87 -3.40
C ARG A 7 -11.16 -18.39 -2.82
N PRO A 8 -10.33 -19.16 -3.53
CA PRO A 8 -9.02 -19.56 -3.04
C PRO A 8 -8.10 -18.38 -2.73
N LEU A 9 -8.13 -17.31 -3.56
CA LEU A 9 -7.38 -16.09 -3.33
C LEU A 9 -7.87 -15.38 -2.05
N GLN A 10 -9.19 -15.19 -1.92
CA GLN A 10 -9.80 -14.57 -0.73
C GLN A 10 -9.43 -15.31 0.56
N LEU A 11 -9.44 -16.65 0.55
CA LEU A 11 -9.05 -17.44 1.70
C LEU A 11 -7.57 -17.25 2.05
N ARG A 12 -6.69 -17.18 1.04
CA ARG A 12 -5.27 -16.93 1.28
C ARG A 12 -5.00 -15.54 1.84
N ILE A 13 -5.70 -14.52 1.36
CA ILE A 13 -5.62 -13.17 1.93
C ILE A 13 -6.15 -13.15 3.38
N LEU A 14 -7.19 -13.92 3.68
CA LEU A 14 -7.71 -14.07 5.03
C LEU A 14 -6.68 -14.72 5.98
N ASP A 15 -5.90 -15.70 5.52
CA ASP A 15 -4.82 -16.31 6.32
C ASP A 15 -3.78 -15.25 6.72
N ILE A 16 -3.45 -14.32 5.81
CA ILE A 16 -2.55 -13.20 6.11
C ILE A 16 -3.18 -12.31 7.19
N LEU A 17 -4.45 -11.94 7.05
CA LEU A 17 -5.14 -11.13 8.06
C LEU A 17 -5.17 -11.82 9.43
N MET A 18 -5.41 -13.12 9.48
CA MET A 18 -5.41 -13.87 10.74
C MET A 18 -4.04 -13.87 11.42
N ALA A 19 -2.95 -13.95 10.64
CA ALA A 19 -1.60 -13.84 11.18
C ALA A 19 -1.35 -12.42 11.73
N VAL A 20 -1.76 -11.38 11.00
CA VAL A 20 -1.66 -9.97 11.44
C VAL A 20 -2.49 -9.72 12.70
N ASP A 21 -3.72 -10.22 12.76
CA ASP A 21 -4.60 -10.09 13.93
C ASP A 21 -3.96 -10.70 15.19
N LYS A 22 -3.34 -11.88 15.03
CA LYS A 22 -2.62 -12.52 16.12
C LYS A 22 -1.46 -11.64 16.61
N VAL A 23 -0.61 -11.16 15.71
CA VAL A 23 0.50 -10.24 16.04
C VAL A 23 -0.03 -8.97 16.72
N CYS A 24 -1.09 -8.37 16.19
CA CYS A 24 -1.69 -7.16 16.77
C CYS A 24 -2.20 -7.40 18.19
N LYS A 25 -2.82 -8.54 18.47
CA LYS A 25 -3.28 -8.91 19.81
C LYS A 25 -2.11 -9.16 20.78
N GLU A 26 -1.06 -9.86 20.33
CA GLU A 26 0.12 -10.17 21.15
C GLU A 26 0.91 -8.91 21.54
N HIS A 27 0.95 -7.92 20.66
CA HIS A 27 1.72 -6.67 20.87
C HIS A 27 0.85 -5.46 21.18
N ASN A 28 -0.46 -5.66 21.42
CA ASN A 28 -1.44 -4.60 21.74
C ASN A 28 -1.47 -3.48 20.69
N LEU A 29 -1.43 -3.86 19.40
CA LEU A 29 -1.55 -2.94 18.27
C LEU A 29 -3.00 -2.83 17.81
N ARG A 30 -3.40 -1.65 17.34
CA ARG A 30 -4.74 -1.39 16.81
C ARG A 30 -4.71 -1.44 15.30
N TYR A 31 -5.70 -2.07 14.72
CA TYR A 31 -6.01 -1.98 13.30
C TYR A 31 -7.51 -1.94 13.07
N TYR A 32 -7.91 -1.48 11.91
CA TYR A 32 -9.29 -1.37 11.48
C TYR A 32 -9.41 -1.88 10.05
N ILE A 33 -10.43 -2.68 9.75
CA ILE A 33 -10.78 -2.96 8.36
C ILE A 33 -11.37 -1.69 7.73
N ILE A 34 -10.96 -1.37 6.51
CA ILE A 34 -11.36 -0.13 5.82
C ILE A 34 -11.86 -0.42 4.40
N ALA A 35 -12.27 0.62 3.69
CA ALA A 35 -12.62 0.61 2.27
C ALA A 35 -13.57 -0.54 1.86
N GLY A 36 -13.23 -1.29 0.80
CA GLY A 36 -13.99 -2.43 0.27
C GLY A 36 -14.17 -3.53 1.30
N THR A 37 -13.16 -3.81 2.09
CA THR A 37 -13.16 -4.82 3.15
C THR A 37 -14.23 -4.53 4.22
N LEU A 38 -14.32 -3.29 4.70
CA LEU A 38 -15.35 -2.88 5.66
C LEU A 38 -16.74 -2.98 5.04
N LEU A 39 -16.90 -2.54 3.80
CA LEU A 39 -18.16 -2.65 3.08
C LEU A 39 -18.60 -4.11 2.93
N GLY A 40 -17.68 -5.00 2.58
CA GLY A 40 -17.92 -6.45 2.52
C GLY A 40 -18.35 -7.04 3.84
N ALA A 41 -17.65 -6.72 4.93
CA ALA A 41 -17.97 -7.18 6.27
C ALA A 41 -19.39 -6.77 6.69
N VAL A 42 -19.79 -5.53 6.40
CA VAL A 42 -21.14 -5.02 6.75
C VAL A 42 -22.23 -5.64 5.88
N ARG A 43 -22.05 -5.67 4.56
CA ARG A 43 -23.10 -6.05 3.60
C ARG A 43 -23.15 -7.55 3.33
N HIS A 44 -21.99 -8.22 3.25
CA HIS A 44 -21.87 -9.62 2.84
C HIS A 44 -21.45 -10.55 3.98
N LYS A 45 -21.18 -9.99 5.18
CA LYS A 45 -20.63 -10.72 6.33
C LYS A 45 -19.30 -11.42 6.03
N GLY A 46 -18.52 -10.85 5.11
CA GLY A 46 -17.24 -11.35 4.64
C GLY A 46 -16.76 -10.53 3.46
N PHE A 47 -16.01 -11.12 2.56
CA PHE A 47 -15.58 -10.46 1.32
C PHE A 47 -16.77 -10.09 0.43
N ILE A 48 -16.64 -9.00 -0.30
CA ILE A 48 -17.49 -8.79 -1.49
C ILE A 48 -17.19 -9.94 -2.47
N PRO A 49 -18.19 -10.62 -3.07
CA PRO A 49 -17.97 -11.87 -3.79
C PRO A 49 -16.94 -11.83 -4.94
N TRP A 50 -16.72 -10.66 -5.53
CA TRP A 50 -15.78 -10.44 -6.65
C TRP A 50 -14.56 -9.60 -6.26
N ASP A 51 -14.35 -9.33 -4.97
CA ASP A 51 -13.22 -8.54 -4.47
C ASP A 51 -11.97 -9.41 -4.33
N ASP A 52 -10.83 -8.90 -4.77
CA ASP A 52 -9.56 -9.61 -4.82
C ASP A 52 -8.48 -9.02 -3.90
N ASP A 53 -8.88 -8.08 -3.05
CA ASP A 53 -7.99 -7.45 -2.07
C ASP A 53 -8.61 -7.37 -0.66
N LEU A 54 -7.80 -6.99 0.31
CA LEU A 54 -8.19 -6.72 1.68
C LEU A 54 -7.35 -5.56 2.21
N ASP A 55 -8.06 -4.56 2.75
CA ASP A 55 -7.48 -3.31 3.24
C ASP A 55 -7.64 -3.18 4.75
N ILE A 56 -6.55 -2.90 5.45
CA ILE A 56 -6.58 -2.46 6.85
C ILE A 56 -5.93 -1.10 7.01
N GLY A 57 -6.41 -0.33 7.99
CA GLY A 57 -5.81 0.92 8.43
C GLY A 57 -5.28 0.80 9.85
N MET A 58 -4.08 1.28 10.09
CA MET A 58 -3.48 1.29 11.43
C MET A 58 -3.12 2.73 11.85
N PRO A 59 -3.40 3.14 13.10
CA PRO A 59 -2.85 4.39 13.64
C PRO A 59 -1.34 4.44 13.40
N ARG A 60 -0.80 5.61 13.07
CA ARG A 60 0.61 5.75 12.64
C ARG A 60 1.60 5.09 13.60
N ALA A 61 1.44 5.27 14.90
CA ALA A 61 2.33 4.66 15.88
C ALA A 61 2.32 3.13 15.85
N ASP A 62 1.12 2.54 15.71
CA ASP A 62 0.94 1.08 15.64
C ASP A 62 1.48 0.53 14.31
N TYR A 63 1.25 1.27 13.21
CA TYR A 63 1.82 0.94 11.89
C TYR A 63 3.35 0.93 11.91
N ASP A 64 3.96 2.01 12.43
CA ASP A 64 5.43 2.13 12.47
C ASP A 64 6.05 1.02 13.34
N LEU A 65 5.39 0.67 14.45
CA LEU A 65 5.85 -0.41 15.33
C LEU A 65 5.75 -1.79 14.64
N LEU A 66 4.62 -2.07 13.98
CA LEU A 66 4.46 -3.30 13.21
C LEU A 66 5.52 -3.40 12.09
N MET A 67 5.73 -2.34 11.31
CA MET A 67 6.70 -2.37 10.20
C MET A 67 8.14 -2.54 10.70
N ALA A 68 8.48 -1.98 11.86
CA ALA A 68 9.82 -2.12 12.46
C ALA A 68 10.13 -3.55 12.90
N HIS A 69 9.12 -4.29 13.35
CA HIS A 69 9.28 -5.64 13.90
C HIS A 69 8.68 -6.75 13.04
N ALA A 70 8.14 -6.43 11.87
CA ALA A 70 7.42 -7.40 11.04
C ALA A 70 8.23 -8.66 10.71
N ALA A 71 9.54 -8.51 10.47
CA ALA A 71 10.43 -9.65 10.18
C ALA A 71 10.59 -10.63 11.36
N GLU A 72 10.37 -10.15 12.60
CA GLU A 72 10.46 -10.95 13.82
C GLU A 72 9.09 -11.52 14.21
N TRP A 73 8.02 -10.72 14.05
CA TRP A 73 6.71 -11.04 14.57
C TRP A 73 5.82 -11.84 13.62
N LEU A 74 5.97 -11.62 12.31
CA LEU A 74 5.16 -12.35 11.34
C LEU A 74 5.68 -13.78 11.17
N PRO A 75 4.80 -14.79 11.21
CA PRO A 75 5.19 -16.16 10.93
C PRO A 75 5.49 -16.35 9.44
N ALA A 76 6.54 -17.12 9.12
CA ALA A 76 6.77 -17.53 7.73
C ALA A 76 5.53 -18.27 7.17
N PRO A 77 5.17 -18.06 5.90
CA PRO A 77 5.91 -17.35 4.86
C PRO A 77 5.54 -15.86 4.71
N PHE A 78 4.86 -15.25 5.70
CA PHE A 78 4.39 -13.86 5.60
C PHE A 78 5.51 -12.89 5.91
N GLU A 79 5.56 -11.83 5.10
CA GLU A 79 6.55 -10.76 5.22
C GLU A 79 5.92 -9.38 4.94
N ALA A 80 6.41 -8.34 5.59
CA ALA A 80 6.00 -6.98 5.31
C ALA A 80 6.91 -6.36 4.27
N VAL A 81 6.31 -5.71 3.27
CA VAL A 81 7.02 -4.93 2.25
C VAL A 81 6.52 -3.50 2.31
N CYS A 82 7.46 -2.59 2.53
CA CYS A 82 7.21 -1.17 2.61
C CYS A 82 8.44 -0.41 2.09
N PHE A 83 8.29 0.87 1.90
CA PHE A 83 9.38 1.72 1.44
C PHE A 83 10.62 1.68 2.35
N GLU A 84 10.42 1.47 3.64
CA GLU A 84 11.50 1.43 4.63
C GLU A 84 12.42 0.22 4.50
N ASN A 85 11.89 -0.91 4.06
CA ASN A 85 12.66 -2.16 3.90
C ASN A 85 12.96 -2.53 2.45
N ASP A 86 12.22 -1.98 1.47
CA ASP A 86 12.48 -2.13 0.04
C ASP A 86 12.41 -0.79 -0.69
N THR A 87 13.56 -0.22 -1.02
CA THR A 87 13.66 1.07 -1.74
C THR A 87 13.10 1.03 -3.15
N THR A 88 12.83 -0.15 -3.71
CA THR A 88 12.18 -0.33 -5.01
C THR A 88 10.66 -0.40 -4.91
N TYR A 89 10.12 -0.51 -3.68
CA TYR A 89 8.70 -0.61 -3.44
C TYR A 89 7.96 0.69 -3.84
N PRO A 90 6.91 0.60 -4.70
CA PRO A 90 6.36 1.78 -5.36
C PRO A 90 5.26 2.51 -4.60
N LEU A 91 4.72 1.93 -3.52
CA LEU A 91 3.51 2.43 -2.88
C LEU A 91 3.82 3.21 -1.58
N PRO A 92 3.00 4.21 -1.21
CA PRO A 92 3.19 4.98 0.01
C PRO A 92 2.58 4.32 1.26
N PHE A 93 2.20 3.06 1.18
CA PHE A 93 1.65 2.23 2.26
C PHE A 93 2.27 0.83 2.18
N ALA A 94 2.20 0.06 3.24
CA ALA A 94 2.80 -1.27 3.27
C ALA A 94 1.87 -2.34 2.70
N LYS A 95 2.48 -3.47 2.32
CA LYS A 95 1.79 -4.74 2.11
C LYS A 95 2.34 -5.77 3.08
N ILE A 96 1.50 -6.63 3.58
CA ILE A 96 1.92 -7.90 4.18
C ILE A 96 1.57 -8.98 3.17
N GLN A 97 2.59 -9.66 2.67
CA GLN A 97 2.46 -10.61 1.56
C GLN A 97 2.90 -12.01 1.95
N ASP A 98 2.42 -12.97 1.19
CA ASP A 98 2.89 -14.34 1.24
C ASP A 98 4.10 -14.51 0.32
N GLY A 99 5.30 -14.56 0.90
CA GLY A 99 6.55 -14.72 0.16
C GLY A 99 6.72 -16.06 -0.57
N SER A 100 5.84 -17.04 -0.32
CA SER A 100 5.81 -18.31 -1.06
C SER A 100 4.99 -18.26 -2.36
N THR A 101 4.32 -17.15 -2.63
CA THR A 101 3.47 -16.94 -3.82
C THR A 101 4.02 -15.87 -4.74
N THR A 102 3.51 -15.81 -5.96
CA THR A 102 3.83 -14.73 -6.91
C THR A 102 2.54 -14.14 -7.46
N LEU A 103 2.38 -12.83 -7.29
CA LEU A 103 1.28 -12.07 -7.86
C LEU A 103 1.82 -10.90 -8.69
N ILE A 104 1.41 -10.83 -9.96
CA ILE A 104 1.77 -9.75 -10.87
C ILE A 104 0.57 -8.80 -10.96
N GLU A 105 0.50 -7.83 -10.05
CA GLU A 105 -0.59 -6.87 -10.02
C GLU A 105 -0.47 -5.81 -11.13
N ARG A 106 0.72 -5.29 -11.33
CA ARG A 106 0.98 -4.18 -12.25
C ARG A 106 2.22 -4.41 -13.08
N MET A 107 2.09 -5.04 -14.22
CA MET A 107 3.21 -5.37 -15.13
C MET A 107 4.12 -4.18 -15.49
N HIS A 108 3.61 -2.94 -15.42
CA HIS A 108 4.39 -1.74 -15.72
C HIS A 108 5.23 -1.22 -14.54
N LEU A 109 4.98 -1.73 -13.35
CA LEU A 109 5.76 -1.43 -12.17
C LEU A 109 6.77 -2.55 -12.00
N LYS A 110 7.83 -2.71 -12.44
CA LYS A 110 8.86 -3.76 -12.27
C LYS A 110 8.95 -4.29 -10.82
N TYR A 111 7.81 -4.53 -10.23
CA TYR A 111 7.64 -5.05 -8.88
C TYR A 111 6.88 -6.37 -8.95
N LEU A 112 7.49 -7.41 -8.41
CA LEU A 112 6.90 -8.73 -8.22
C LEU A 112 6.63 -8.90 -6.74
N GLY A 113 5.36 -9.12 -6.39
CA GLY A 113 4.95 -9.41 -5.01
C GLY A 113 4.32 -10.79 -4.89
N GLY A 114 3.96 -11.16 -3.67
CA GLY A 114 3.09 -12.30 -3.36
C GLY A 114 1.61 -11.91 -3.28
N ILE A 115 0.75 -12.85 -2.94
CA ILE A 115 -0.62 -12.56 -2.48
C ILE A 115 -0.51 -11.71 -1.21
N TYR A 116 -1.32 -10.67 -1.08
CA TYR A 116 -1.09 -9.63 -0.08
C TYR A 116 -2.36 -9.10 0.60
N LEU A 117 -2.12 -8.43 1.70
CA LEU A 117 -3.01 -7.56 2.46
C LEU A 117 -2.42 -6.14 2.43
N ASP A 118 -3.21 -5.13 2.08
CA ASP A 118 -2.78 -3.74 2.11
C ASP A 118 -2.91 -3.14 3.53
N VAL A 119 -1.84 -2.49 4.00
CA VAL A 119 -1.78 -1.86 5.32
C VAL A 119 -1.56 -0.36 5.17
N PHE A 120 -2.60 0.41 5.44
CA PHE A 120 -2.58 1.87 5.32
C PHE A 120 -2.24 2.52 6.67
N PRO A 121 -1.24 3.40 6.73
CA PRO A 121 -1.08 4.26 7.90
C PRO A 121 -2.22 5.28 7.99
N LEU A 122 -2.82 5.40 9.16
CA LEU A 122 -3.81 6.42 9.47
C LEU A 122 -3.07 7.58 10.15
N ASP A 123 -2.89 8.65 9.39
CA ASP A 123 -2.18 9.85 9.82
C ASP A 123 -3.18 10.95 10.22
N GLY A 124 -2.74 11.82 11.12
CA GLY A 124 -3.47 13.02 11.48
C GLY A 124 -3.62 13.99 10.30
N MET A 125 -4.55 14.90 10.42
CA MET A 125 -4.82 15.96 9.45
C MET A 125 -4.86 17.32 10.14
N PRO A 126 -4.45 18.40 9.45
CA PRO A 126 -4.55 19.75 10.02
C PRO A 126 -6.02 20.13 10.29
N ASP A 127 -6.27 20.93 11.33
CA ASP A 127 -7.62 21.32 11.75
C ASP A 127 -8.34 22.21 10.73
N SER A 128 -7.62 23.10 10.06
CA SER A 128 -8.24 24.03 9.14
C SER A 128 -8.51 23.41 7.77
N LYS A 129 -9.71 23.64 7.22
CA LYS A 129 -10.10 23.15 5.88
C LYS A 129 -9.15 23.63 4.75
N LEU A 130 -8.61 24.83 4.88
CA LEU A 130 -7.64 25.36 3.91
C LEU A 130 -6.32 24.58 3.99
N ALA A 131 -5.81 24.34 5.21
CA ALA A 131 -4.60 23.53 5.41
C ALA A 131 -4.80 22.10 4.95
N GLN A 132 -5.96 21.47 5.19
CA GLN A 132 -6.32 20.17 4.64
C GLN A 132 -6.23 20.13 3.11
N ARG A 133 -6.84 21.12 2.44
CA ARG A 133 -6.78 21.22 0.96
C ARG A 133 -5.35 21.35 0.45
N LEU A 134 -4.53 22.19 1.09
CA LEU A 134 -3.13 22.36 0.72
C LEU A 134 -2.33 21.08 0.96
N HIS A 135 -2.60 20.37 2.07
CA HIS A 135 -1.99 19.08 2.38
C HIS A 135 -2.34 18.04 1.31
N PHE A 136 -3.62 17.89 0.95
CA PHE A 136 -4.06 17.00 -0.13
C PHE A 136 -3.45 17.37 -1.48
N MET A 137 -3.38 18.66 -1.84
CA MET A 137 -2.76 19.09 -3.09
C MET A 137 -1.29 18.67 -3.15
N LYS A 138 -0.53 18.87 -2.06
CA LYS A 138 0.86 18.42 -1.95
C LYS A 138 0.97 16.90 -2.08
N TYR A 139 0.13 16.15 -1.36
CA TYR A 139 0.10 14.69 -1.44
C TYR A 139 -0.16 14.21 -2.87
N PHE A 140 -1.19 14.72 -3.54
CA PHE A 140 -1.50 14.35 -4.92
C PHE A 140 -0.41 14.74 -5.91
N PHE A 141 0.26 15.88 -5.70
CA PHE A 141 1.38 16.30 -6.51
C PHE A 141 2.52 15.27 -6.44
N TYR A 142 2.98 14.91 -5.25
CA TYR A 142 4.04 13.92 -5.09
C TYR A 142 3.60 12.51 -5.52
N LYS A 143 2.35 12.13 -5.28
CA LYS A 143 1.77 10.88 -5.80
C LYS A 143 1.82 10.81 -7.33
N LYS A 144 1.56 11.92 -8.02
CA LYS A 144 1.69 12.02 -9.48
C LYS A 144 3.15 11.93 -9.94
N ILE A 145 4.08 12.56 -9.23
CA ILE A 145 5.51 12.43 -9.53
C ILE A 145 5.94 10.96 -9.37
N LEU A 146 5.57 10.32 -8.27
CA LEU A 146 5.85 8.91 -8.02
C LEU A 146 5.33 8.02 -9.16
N TYR A 147 4.08 8.22 -9.56
CA TYR A 147 3.49 7.52 -10.71
C TYR A 147 4.31 7.71 -12.00
N PHE A 148 4.78 8.92 -12.31
CA PHE A 148 5.57 9.18 -13.51
C PHE A 148 6.99 8.64 -13.43
N ILE A 149 7.59 8.56 -12.24
CA ILE A 149 8.89 7.91 -12.05
C ILE A 149 8.80 6.41 -12.35
N TYR A 150 7.74 5.74 -11.94
CA TYR A 150 7.55 4.31 -12.20
C TYR A 150 7.06 3.99 -13.62
N ARG A 151 6.31 4.89 -14.23
CA ARG A 151 5.75 4.66 -15.56
C ARG A 151 6.86 4.56 -16.61
N ASP A 152 6.79 3.55 -17.49
CA ASP A 152 7.63 3.51 -18.69
C ASP A 152 7.36 4.76 -19.55
N PRO A 153 8.38 5.61 -19.80
CA PRO A 153 8.22 6.83 -20.59
C PRO A 153 7.75 6.56 -22.03
N TYR A 154 8.08 5.38 -22.56
CA TYR A 154 7.84 5.03 -23.95
C TYR A 154 6.65 4.07 -24.15
N ARG A 155 5.84 3.83 -23.12
CA ARG A 155 4.67 2.95 -23.19
C ARG A 155 3.71 3.27 -24.34
N HIS A 156 3.62 4.53 -24.74
CA HIS A 156 2.78 5.02 -25.85
C HIS A 156 3.59 5.56 -27.03
N GLY A 157 4.83 5.08 -27.19
CA GLY A 157 5.77 5.54 -28.22
C GLY A 157 6.55 6.79 -27.84
N LYS A 158 7.45 7.22 -28.71
CA LYS A 158 8.25 8.43 -28.54
C LYS A 158 7.43 9.65 -28.97
N GLY A 159 6.85 10.36 -28.01
CA GLY A 159 6.02 11.54 -28.26
C GLY A 159 5.99 12.50 -27.08
N MET A 160 5.16 13.53 -27.13
CA MET A 160 5.04 14.53 -26.06
C MET A 160 4.67 13.88 -24.70
N SER A 161 3.92 12.78 -24.69
CA SER A 161 3.58 12.03 -23.47
C SER A 161 4.78 11.42 -22.74
N SER A 162 5.93 11.25 -23.42
CA SER A 162 7.17 10.72 -22.83
C SER A 162 7.94 11.77 -22.03
N TRP A 163 7.73 13.07 -22.33
CA TRP A 163 8.51 14.15 -21.71
C TRP A 163 8.24 14.30 -20.22
N ILE A 164 7.00 14.15 -19.77
CA ILE A 164 6.63 14.31 -18.36
C ILE A 164 7.34 13.26 -17.48
N PRO A 165 7.28 11.94 -17.76
CA PRO A 165 8.05 10.94 -17.02
C PRO A 165 9.56 11.19 -17.04
N LEU A 166 10.12 11.60 -18.18
CA LEU A 166 11.56 11.89 -18.31
C LEU A 166 11.98 13.11 -17.46
N LEU A 167 11.18 14.18 -17.47
CA LEU A 167 11.40 15.35 -16.61
C LEU A 167 11.28 15.00 -15.13
N CYS A 168 10.26 14.21 -14.75
CA CYS A 168 10.11 13.75 -13.37
C CYS A 168 11.35 12.97 -12.91
N ARG A 169 11.85 12.04 -13.72
CA ARG A 169 13.08 11.27 -13.42
C ARG A 169 14.35 12.11 -13.38
N LYS A 170 14.39 13.20 -14.13
CA LYS A 170 15.55 14.13 -14.14
C LYS A 170 15.62 14.97 -12.86
N PHE A 171 14.48 15.45 -12.36
CA PHE A 171 14.43 16.40 -11.24
C PHE A 171 14.12 15.74 -9.89
N PHE A 172 13.55 14.55 -9.87
CA PHE A 172 13.13 13.87 -8.66
C PHE A 172 13.72 12.45 -8.60
N THR A 173 14.29 12.12 -7.46
CA THR A 173 14.68 10.75 -7.16
C THR A 173 13.53 10.03 -6.47
N LEU A 174 13.39 8.71 -6.72
CA LEU A 174 12.37 7.88 -6.07
C LEU A 174 12.45 8.04 -4.55
N LYS A 175 13.62 7.80 -3.97
CA LYS A 175 13.86 7.93 -2.53
C LYS A 175 13.47 9.31 -2.00
N GLY A 176 13.86 10.39 -2.67
CA GLY A 176 13.54 11.76 -2.23
C GLY A 176 12.04 12.06 -2.23
N VAL A 177 11.29 11.54 -3.22
CA VAL A 177 9.82 11.67 -3.28
C VAL A 177 9.17 10.88 -2.14
N GLN A 178 9.58 9.64 -1.93
CA GLN A 178 9.05 8.77 -0.88
C GLN A 178 9.32 9.34 0.52
N GLU A 179 10.53 9.80 0.80
CA GLU A 179 10.87 10.46 2.08
C GLU A 179 10.08 11.75 2.30
N THR A 180 9.85 12.53 1.24
CA THR A 180 9.05 13.75 1.32
C THR A 180 7.59 13.43 1.61
N MET A 181 7.01 12.43 0.93
CA MET A 181 5.65 11.97 1.21
C MET A 181 5.51 11.46 2.64
N ARG A 182 6.45 10.64 3.11
CA ARG A 182 6.47 10.11 4.48
C ARG A 182 6.50 11.23 5.53
N ARG A 183 7.41 12.20 5.38
CA ARG A 183 7.49 13.36 6.29
C ARG A 183 6.20 14.18 6.29
N MET A 184 5.62 14.37 5.13
CA MET A 184 4.36 15.10 4.98
C MET A 184 3.19 14.36 5.63
N MET A 185 3.09 13.05 5.45
CA MET A 185 2.04 12.22 6.05
C MET A 185 2.15 12.21 7.58
N LYS A 186 3.36 12.16 8.13
CA LYS A 186 3.64 12.20 9.59
C LYS A 186 3.64 13.60 10.20
N SER A 187 3.26 14.64 9.46
CA SER A 187 3.39 16.03 9.96
C SER A 187 2.28 16.47 10.90
N TYR A 188 1.24 15.65 11.08
CA TYR A 188 0.10 15.91 11.96
C TYR A 188 -0.20 14.64 12.76
N ASP A 189 -0.40 14.81 14.06
CA ASP A 189 -0.80 13.76 14.99
C ASP A 189 -2.32 13.73 15.17
#